data_c9ff12fcec6809a0d4202ec61634b0d0
#
_entry.id   c9ff12fcec6809a0d4202ec61634b0d0
#
_cell.length_a   1.000
_cell.length_b   1.000
_cell.length_c   1.000
_cell.angle_alpha   90.00
_cell.angle_beta   90.00
_cell.angle_gamma   90.00
#
_symmetry.space_group_name_H-M   'P 1'
#
loop_
_entity.id
_entity.type
_entity.pdbx_description
1 polymer ?
#
loop_
_entity_poly.entity_id
_entity_poly.type
_entity_poly.pdbx_seq_one_letter_code
_entity_poly.pdbx_strand_id
1 'polypeptide(L)'
;GSGKTTLLKIILGLLAPDHGTVEVLGKPPVQSVKNVGYMPQFAPFTRDFPISVEETVLMGRLGKTSSMGFFSKEDKQLAAESMEAVEVLDLRKRSIGSLSGGQLQRALIARALTCNPEIMILDEPTANVDMKVEKDIFDLLKRLNEKITIIVVTHDIGFISQYIDRVACINRTLICHPTSELTGETIENLYGTHVHMVHHHHEGEDHH
;
A
#
# COMPACT_ATOMS: atom_id res chain seq x y z
N GLY A 1 -14.31 11.17 -10.73
CA GLY A 1 -13.46 10.05 -10.36
C GLY A 1 -12.85 9.34 -11.55
N SER A 2 -11.53 9.16 -11.54
CA SER A 2 -10.76 8.54 -12.65
C SER A 2 -10.96 7.02 -12.80
N GLY A 3 -11.73 6.36 -11.91
CA GLY A 3 -11.95 4.91 -11.92
C GLY A 3 -10.97 4.09 -11.06
N LYS A 4 -9.99 4.71 -10.37
CA LYS A 4 -9.02 4.00 -9.51
C LYS A 4 -9.70 3.09 -8.47
N THR A 5 -10.61 3.64 -7.69
CA THR A 5 -11.35 2.89 -6.65
C THR A 5 -12.20 1.76 -7.25
N THR A 6 -12.77 1.96 -8.44
CA THR A 6 -13.53 0.91 -9.15
C THR A 6 -12.61 -0.24 -9.54
N LEU A 7 -11.45 0.07 -10.14
CA LEU A 7 -10.44 -0.94 -10.48
C LEU A 7 -9.97 -1.71 -9.24
N LEU A 8 -9.67 -1.01 -8.14
CA LEU A 8 -9.29 -1.68 -6.89
C LEU A 8 -10.38 -2.63 -6.39
N LYS A 9 -11.64 -2.21 -6.40
CA LYS A 9 -12.76 -3.08 -6.00
C LYS A 9 -12.90 -4.32 -6.88
N ILE A 10 -12.62 -4.20 -8.18
CA ILE A 10 -12.62 -5.35 -9.11
C ILE A 10 -11.45 -6.29 -8.78
N ILE A 11 -10.23 -5.78 -8.59
CA ILE A 11 -9.04 -6.58 -8.23
C ILE A 11 -9.24 -7.29 -6.90
N LEU A 12 -9.91 -6.65 -5.94
CA LEU A 12 -10.23 -7.22 -4.62
C LEU A 12 -11.43 -8.17 -4.64
N GLY A 13 -12.08 -8.37 -5.80
CA GLY A 13 -13.27 -9.22 -5.93
C GLY A 13 -14.52 -8.66 -5.26
N LEU A 14 -14.53 -7.37 -4.92
CA LEU A 14 -15.67 -6.67 -4.31
C LEU A 14 -16.69 -6.17 -5.34
N LEU A 15 -16.30 -6.11 -6.61
CA LEU A 15 -17.12 -5.70 -7.74
C LEU A 15 -16.80 -6.59 -8.94
N ALA A 16 -17.82 -7.05 -9.64
CA ALA A 16 -17.64 -7.74 -10.92
C ALA A 16 -17.43 -6.72 -12.05
N PRO A 17 -16.59 -7.00 -13.05
CA PRO A 17 -16.52 -6.16 -14.25
C PRO A 17 -17.79 -6.32 -15.09
N ASP A 18 -18.27 -5.23 -15.70
CA ASP A 18 -19.43 -5.26 -16.59
C ASP A 18 -19.15 -6.10 -17.85
N HIS A 19 -17.90 -6.06 -18.34
CA HIS A 19 -17.43 -6.81 -19.51
C HIS A 19 -15.99 -7.27 -19.31
N GLY A 20 -15.60 -8.35 -20.00
CA GLY A 20 -14.25 -8.89 -19.95
C GLY A 20 -13.99 -9.76 -18.72
N THR A 21 -12.72 -10.12 -18.52
CA THR A 21 -12.24 -10.98 -17.44
C THR A 21 -11.10 -10.34 -16.70
N VAL A 22 -11.02 -10.59 -15.39
CA VAL A 22 -9.92 -10.14 -14.54
C VAL A 22 -9.35 -11.35 -13.81
N GLU A 23 -8.04 -11.47 -13.82
CA GLU A 23 -7.31 -12.50 -13.09
C GLU A 23 -6.28 -11.84 -12.14
N VAL A 24 -6.18 -12.37 -10.95
CA VAL A 24 -5.20 -12.00 -9.94
C VAL A 24 -4.48 -13.27 -9.53
N LEU A 25 -3.15 -13.31 -9.70
CA LEU A 25 -2.35 -14.52 -9.47
C LEU A 25 -2.84 -15.72 -10.33
N GLY A 26 -3.28 -15.46 -11.57
CA GLY A 26 -3.78 -16.47 -12.50
C GLY A 26 -5.14 -17.08 -12.12
N LYS A 27 -5.90 -16.45 -11.24
CA LYS A 27 -7.21 -16.91 -10.77
C LYS A 27 -8.21 -15.76 -10.71
N PRO A 28 -9.53 -16.05 -10.73
CA PRO A 28 -10.55 -15.04 -10.47
C PRO A 28 -10.28 -14.30 -9.14
N PRO A 29 -10.51 -12.98 -9.04
CA PRO A 29 -10.18 -12.18 -7.86
C PRO A 29 -10.72 -12.75 -6.54
N VAL A 30 -11.95 -13.24 -6.53
CA VAL A 30 -12.60 -13.83 -5.32
C VAL A 30 -11.81 -15.03 -4.75
N GLN A 31 -11.10 -15.78 -5.61
CA GLN A 31 -10.29 -16.92 -5.18
C GLN A 31 -8.89 -16.50 -4.70
N SER A 32 -8.40 -15.36 -5.15
CA SER A 32 -7.05 -14.86 -4.87
C SER A 32 -7.01 -13.86 -3.72
N VAL A 33 -8.17 -13.31 -3.30
CA VAL A 33 -8.25 -12.23 -2.29
C VAL A 33 -7.57 -12.59 -0.98
N LYS A 34 -7.49 -13.86 -0.60
CA LYS A 34 -6.78 -14.34 0.60
C LYS A 34 -5.25 -14.11 0.54
N ASN A 35 -4.71 -13.94 -0.67
CA ASN A 35 -3.29 -13.70 -0.92
C ASN A 35 -3.02 -12.22 -1.24
N VAL A 36 -4.02 -11.36 -1.06
CA VAL A 36 -3.92 -9.91 -1.29
C VAL A 36 -4.06 -9.18 0.04
N GLY A 37 -3.01 -8.45 0.42
CA GLY A 37 -3.07 -7.49 1.52
C GLY A 37 -3.64 -6.17 1.02
N TYR A 38 -4.57 -5.57 1.74
CA TYR A 38 -5.16 -4.30 1.35
C TYR A 38 -5.15 -3.28 2.48
N MET A 39 -4.63 -2.11 2.17
CA MET A 39 -4.67 -0.92 3.01
C MET A 39 -5.53 0.14 2.32
N PRO A 40 -6.73 0.44 2.81
CA PRO A 40 -7.60 1.48 2.26
C PRO A 40 -7.12 2.87 2.66
N GLN A 41 -7.44 3.88 1.83
CA GLN A 41 -7.14 5.30 2.07
C GLN A 41 -7.66 5.81 3.43
N PHE A 42 -8.84 5.38 3.83
CA PHE A 42 -9.42 5.69 5.12
C PHE A 42 -9.62 4.41 5.94
N ALA A 43 -8.86 4.27 7.03
CA ALA A 43 -9.24 3.39 8.11
C ALA A 43 -10.08 4.24 9.08
N PRO A 44 -11.39 4.02 9.20
CA PRO A 44 -12.26 4.82 10.05
C PRO A 44 -12.06 4.44 11.53
N PHE A 45 -10.85 4.68 12.04
CA PHE A 45 -10.62 4.61 13.47
C PHE A 45 -10.95 5.98 14.05
N THR A 46 -12.04 6.09 14.81
CA THR A 46 -12.23 7.23 15.70
C THR A 46 -11.11 7.19 16.74
N ARG A 47 -10.48 8.35 17.02
CA ARG A 47 -9.38 8.45 18.00
C ARG A 47 -9.74 7.86 19.36
N ASP A 48 -11.03 7.82 19.67
CA ASP A 48 -11.57 7.33 20.95
C ASP A 48 -11.88 5.81 20.92
N PHE A 49 -11.63 5.11 19.80
CA PHE A 49 -11.90 3.68 19.73
C PHE A 49 -10.81 2.91 20.50
N PRO A 50 -11.16 2.17 21.58
CA PRO A 50 -10.21 1.55 22.47
C PRO A 50 -9.64 0.24 21.92
N ILE A 51 -8.97 0.31 20.76
CA ILE A 51 -8.30 -0.83 20.14
C ILE A 51 -6.79 -0.61 20.13
N SER A 52 -6.02 -1.63 20.47
CA SER A 52 -4.56 -1.61 20.41
C SER A 52 -4.02 -1.79 18.99
N VAL A 53 -2.75 -1.45 18.80
CA VAL A 53 -2.02 -1.73 17.55
C VAL A 53 -2.03 -3.22 17.24
N GLU A 54 -1.76 -4.09 18.23
CA GLU A 54 -1.75 -5.54 18.06
C GLU A 54 -3.12 -6.07 17.61
N GLU A 55 -4.20 -5.63 18.23
CA GLU A 55 -5.56 -6.02 17.83
C GLU A 55 -5.89 -5.54 16.41
N THR A 56 -5.48 -4.31 16.07
CA THR A 56 -5.65 -3.77 14.70
C THR A 56 -4.91 -4.61 13.67
N VAL A 57 -3.67 -5.00 13.95
CA VAL A 57 -2.86 -5.83 13.06
C VAL A 57 -3.45 -7.23 12.94
N LEU A 58 -3.91 -7.83 14.02
CA LEU A 58 -4.58 -9.14 14.03
C LEU A 58 -5.86 -9.17 13.17
N MET A 59 -6.54 -8.03 12.98
CA MET A 59 -7.68 -7.98 12.05
C MET A 59 -7.31 -8.38 10.62
N GLY A 60 -6.04 -8.26 10.20
CA GLY A 60 -5.57 -8.76 8.91
C GLY A 60 -5.68 -10.27 8.75
N ARG A 61 -5.90 -11.02 9.85
CA ARG A 61 -6.09 -12.48 9.86
C ARG A 61 -7.53 -12.95 9.78
N LEU A 62 -8.52 -12.05 9.91
CA LEU A 62 -9.95 -12.42 10.01
C LEU A 62 -10.45 -13.32 8.86
N GLY A 63 -9.90 -13.16 7.64
CA GLY A 63 -10.24 -14.02 6.51
C GLY A 63 -9.59 -15.41 6.50
N LYS A 64 -8.65 -15.68 7.42
CA LYS A 64 -7.85 -16.92 7.52
C LYS A 64 -8.00 -17.65 8.85
N THR A 65 -8.61 -17.00 9.86
CA THR A 65 -8.86 -17.57 11.19
C THR A 65 -9.99 -18.60 11.18
N SER A 66 -9.92 -19.52 12.13
CA SER A 66 -11.00 -20.48 12.42
C SER A 66 -12.31 -19.76 12.71
N SER A 67 -13.44 -20.38 12.34
CA SER A 67 -14.81 -19.83 12.47
C SER A 67 -15.25 -19.52 13.94
N MET A 68 -14.45 -19.84 14.94
CA MET A 68 -14.72 -19.51 16.35
C MET A 68 -14.23 -18.12 16.79
N GLY A 69 -13.64 -17.32 15.90
CA GLY A 69 -13.27 -15.93 16.20
C GLY A 69 -12.06 -15.71 17.10
N PHE A 70 -11.36 -16.76 17.52
CA PHE A 70 -10.13 -16.66 18.32
C PHE A 70 -8.89 -16.73 17.45
N PHE A 71 -7.97 -15.77 17.63
CA PHE A 71 -6.68 -15.80 16.98
C PHE A 71 -5.78 -16.89 17.60
N SER A 72 -5.23 -17.73 16.72
CA SER A 72 -4.30 -18.81 17.11
C SER A 72 -2.93 -18.23 17.56
N LYS A 73 -2.07 -19.11 18.08
CA LYS A 73 -0.67 -18.73 18.36
C LYS A 73 0.07 -18.32 17.09
N GLU A 74 -0.21 -18.98 15.98
CA GLU A 74 0.35 -18.67 14.67
C GLU A 74 -0.09 -17.27 14.18
N ASP A 75 -1.38 -16.92 14.33
CA ASP A 75 -1.87 -15.59 13.98
C ASP A 75 -1.17 -14.49 14.79
N LYS A 76 -0.97 -14.71 16.09
CA LYS A 76 -0.25 -13.76 16.95
C LYS A 76 1.23 -13.64 16.60
N GLN A 77 1.86 -14.73 16.20
CA GLN A 77 3.23 -14.71 15.73
C GLN A 77 3.37 -13.93 14.43
N LEU A 78 2.51 -14.21 13.43
CA LEU A 78 2.50 -13.47 12.16
C LEU A 78 2.20 -11.99 12.36
N ALA A 79 1.33 -11.64 13.32
CA ALA A 79 1.09 -10.25 13.67
C ALA A 79 2.33 -9.58 14.27
N ALA A 80 3.04 -10.27 15.17
CA ALA A 80 4.28 -9.78 15.76
C ALA A 80 5.37 -9.57 14.70
N GLU A 81 5.59 -10.55 13.82
CA GLU A 81 6.54 -10.49 12.70
C GLU A 81 6.19 -9.33 11.73
N SER A 82 4.90 -9.14 11.44
CA SER A 82 4.44 -8.03 10.60
C SER A 82 4.70 -6.67 11.27
N MET A 83 4.46 -6.54 12.58
CA MET A 83 4.74 -5.31 13.33
C MET A 83 6.25 -5.04 13.42
N GLU A 84 7.07 -6.06 13.55
CA GLU A 84 8.53 -5.94 13.56
C GLU A 84 9.04 -5.48 12.19
N ALA A 85 8.56 -6.08 11.10
CA ALA A 85 8.95 -5.72 9.73
C ALA A 85 8.68 -4.24 9.39
N VAL A 86 7.70 -3.63 10.02
CA VAL A 86 7.36 -2.20 9.85
C VAL A 86 7.75 -1.32 11.03
N GLU A 87 8.52 -1.84 11.99
CA GLU A 87 9.11 -1.10 13.12
C GLU A 87 8.05 -0.47 14.07
N VAL A 88 6.98 -1.21 14.41
CA VAL A 88 5.95 -0.79 15.38
C VAL A 88 5.66 -1.83 16.47
N LEU A 89 6.47 -2.86 16.61
CA LEU A 89 6.26 -3.93 17.59
C LEU A 89 6.29 -3.42 19.04
N ASP A 90 7.13 -2.44 19.33
CA ASP A 90 7.24 -1.76 20.65
C ASP A 90 5.95 -1.00 21.01
N LEU A 91 5.16 -0.61 19.99
CA LEU A 91 3.90 0.11 20.14
C LEU A 91 2.67 -0.81 20.26
N ARG A 92 2.84 -2.15 20.23
CA ARG A 92 1.74 -3.12 20.11
C ARG A 92 0.60 -2.96 21.13
N LYS A 93 0.93 -2.51 22.35
CA LYS A 93 -0.05 -2.32 23.43
C LYS A 93 -0.66 -0.89 23.47
N ARG A 94 -0.17 0.03 22.64
CA ARG A 94 -0.72 1.38 22.59
C ARG A 94 -2.05 1.38 21.82
N SER A 95 -2.93 2.30 22.21
CA SER A 95 -4.14 2.56 21.43
C SER A 95 -3.77 3.09 20.04
N ILE A 96 -4.45 2.59 18.99
CA ILE A 96 -4.25 3.04 17.61
C ILE A 96 -4.48 4.54 17.46
N GLY A 97 -5.42 5.11 18.21
CA GLY A 97 -5.73 6.54 18.18
C GLY A 97 -4.66 7.44 18.80
N SER A 98 -3.69 6.86 19.56
CA SER A 98 -2.59 7.60 20.17
C SER A 98 -1.33 7.69 19.32
N LEU A 99 -1.34 7.06 18.13
CA LEU A 99 -0.21 7.02 17.23
C LEU A 99 -0.03 8.32 16.45
N SER A 100 1.22 8.65 16.10
CA SER A 100 1.49 9.66 15.07
C SER A 100 1.02 9.19 13.70
N GLY A 101 0.87 10.08 12.71
CA GLY A 101 0.46 9.73 11.36
C GLY A 101 1.32 8.61 10.75
N GLY A 102 2.65 8.74 10.81
CA GLY A 102 3.56 7.72 10.28
C GLY A 102 3.49 6.39 11.03
N GLN A 103 3.35 6.40 12.38
CA GLN A 103 3.15 5.19 13.17
C GLN A 103 1.83 4.50 12.81
N LEU A 104 0.77 5.27 12.58
CA LEU A 104 -0.52 4.75 12.14
C LEU A 104 -0.41 4.09 10.76
N GLN A 105 0.25 4.75 9.80
CA GLN A 105 0.46 4.19 8.47
C GLN A 105 1.23 2.87 8.54
N ARG A 106 2.32 2.82 9.31
CA ARG A 106 3.09 1.58 9.54
C ARG A 106 2.22 0.48 10.17
N ALA A 107 1.37 0.80 11.15
CA ALA A 107 0.46 -0.18 11.75
C ALA A 107 -0.58 -0.71 10.74
N LEU A 108 -1.09 0.13 9.83
CA LEU A 108 -1.99 -0.28 8.76
C LEU A 108 -1.29 -1.13 7.69
N ILE A 109 -0.02 -0.84 7.38
CA ILE A 109 0.82 -1.68 6.52
C ILE A 109 1.04 -3.05 7.20
N ALA A 110 1.35 -3.09 8.51
CA ALA A 110 1.46 -4.35 9.26
C ALA A 110 0.19 -5.18 9.18
N ARG A 111 -0.98 -4.55 9.31
CA ARG A 111 -2.27 -5.23 9.15
C ARG A 111 -2.41 -5.87 7.77
N ALA A 112 -2.00 -5.17 6.71
CA ALA A 112 -2.04 -5.71 5.35
C ALA A 112 -1.03 -6.84 5.14
N LEU A 113 0.15 -6.79 5.80
CA LEU A 113 1.17 -7.84 5.76
C LEU A 113 0.76 -9.11 6.51
N THR A 114 -0.03 -8.99 7.58
CA THR A 114 -0.35 -10.11 8.48
C THR A 114 -1.11 -11.24 7.77
N CYS A 115 -1.76 -10.99 6.64
CA CYS A 115 -2.35 -12.06 5.83
C CYS A 115 -1.28 -12.85 5.04
N ASN A 116 0.01 -12.55 5.17
CA ASN A 116 1.11 -13.13 4.38
C ASN A 116 0.78 -13.08 2.88
N PRO A 117 0.70 -11.87 2.29
CA PRO A 117 0.22 -11.66 0.94
C PRO A 117 1.31 -11.93 -0.10
N GLU A 118 0.92 -12.32 -1.32
CA GLU A 118 1.76 -12.28 -2.52
C GLU A 118 1.69 -10.91 -3.21
N ILE A 119 0.55 -10.22 -3.04
CA ILE A 119 0.32 -8.85 -3.55
C ILE A 119 -0.17 -7.98 -2.40
N MET A 120 0.41 -6.79 -2.23
CA MET A 120 -0.08 -5.77 -1.30
C MET A 120 -0.53 -4.54 -2.08
N ILE A 121 -1.75 -4.10 -1.84
CA ILE A 121 -2.35 -2.92 -2.44
C ILE A 121 -2.50 -1.85 -1.36
N LEU A 122 -1.94 -0.68 -1.61
CA LEU A 122 -1.94 0.47 -0.71
C LEU A 122 -2.63 1.65 -1.40
N ASP A 123 -3.73 2.11 -0.84
CA ASP A 123 -4.50 3.24 -1.37
C ASP A 123 -4.14 4.50 -0.58
N GLU A 124 -3.39 5.41 -1.20
CA GLU A 124 -2.87 6.65 -0.63
C GLU A 124 -2.11 6.44 0.71
N PRO A 125 -1.05 5.59 0.74
CA PRO A 125 -0.41 5.17 1.99
C PRO A 125 0.32 6.31 2.73
N THR A 126 0.56 7.43 2.08
CA THR A 126 1.26 8.60 2.65
C THR A 126 0.35 9.82 2.77
N ALA A 127 -0.97 9.65 2.64
CA ALA A 127 -1.90 10.75 2.82
C ALA A 127 -1.78 11.36 4.23
N ASN A 128 -1.66 12.69 4.29
CA ASN A 128 -1.57 13.47 5.54
C ASN A 128 -0.33 13.20 6.43
N VAL A 129 0.78 12.77 5.85
CA VAL A 129 2.07 12.72 6.53
C VAL A 129 3.03 13.76 5.92
N ASP A 130 4.05 14.16 6.67
CA ASP A 130 5.09 15.05 6.16
C ASP A 130 6.06 14.32 5.21
N MET A 131 6.81 15.07 4.39
CA MET A 131 7.71 14.53 3.37
C MET A 131 8.78 13.57 3.93
N LYS A 132 9.25 13.80 5.17
CA LYS A 132 10.24 12.93 5.78
C LYS A 132 9.63 11.56 6.10
N VAL A 133 8.46 11.55 6.71
CA VAL A 133 7.70 10.32 7.03
C VAL A 133 7.29 9.60 5.75
N GLU A 134 6.91 10.34 4.71
CA GLU A 134 6.60 9.78 3.40
C GLU A 134 7.79 9.01 2.83
N LYS A 135 8.99 9.62 2.83
CA LYS A 135 10.22 8.94 2.42
C LYS A 135 10.46 7.65 3.21
N ASP A 136 10.36 7.72 4.53
CA ASP A 136 10.58 6.56 5.40
C ASP A 136 9.58 5.42 5.11
N ILE A 137 8.34 5.75 4.74
CA ILE A 137 7.33 4.77 4.32
C ILE A 137 7.70 4.15 2.96
N PHE A 138 8.12 4.95 1.97
CA PHE A 138 8.52 4.40 0.67
C PHE A 138 9.80 3.57 0.74
N ASP A 139 10.78 3.95 1.56
CA ASP A 139 11.97 3.14 1.84
C ASP A 139 11.58 1.79 2.48
N LEU A 140 10.61 1.78 3.39
CA LEU A 140 10.03 0.56 3.94
C LEU A 140 9.36 -0.29 2.84
N LEU A 141 8.51 0.31 2.01
CA LEU A 141 7.80 -0.39 0.93
C LEU A 141 8.80 -1.00 -0.08
N LYS A 142 9.88 -0.31 -0.39
CA LYS A 142 10.94 -0.83 -1.26
C LYS A 142 11.59 -2.09 -0.69
N ARG A 143 11.88 -2.13 0.62
CA ARG A 143 12.38 -3.35 1.28
C ARG A 143 11.37 -4.50 1.23
N LEU A 144 10.10 -4.21 1.44
CA LEU A 144 9.04 -5.22 1.37
C LEU A 144 8.85 -5.75 -0.06
N ASN A 145 9.04 -4.90 -1.07
CA ASN A 145 8.88 -5.28 -2.48
C ASN A 145 9.92 -6.32 -2.96
N GLU A 146 10.99 -6.54 -2.22
CA GLU A 146 11.93 -7.64 -2.50
C GLU A 146 11.27 -9.03 -2.40
N LYS A 147 10.16 -9.15 -1.67
CA LYS A 147 9.48 -10.42 -1.37
C LYS A 147 8.05 -10.50 -1.90
N ILE A 148 7.38 -9.37 -2.05
CA ILE A 148 5.96 -9.29 -2.42
C ILE A 148 5.75 -8.23 -3.50
N THR A 149 4.78 -8.41 -4.37
CA THR A 149 4.39 -7.37 -5.31
C THR A 149 3.63 -6.25 -4.59
N ILE A 150 4.06 -5.00 -4.77
CA ILE A 150 3.39 -3.84 -4.16
C ILE A 150 2.75 -2.98 -5.25
N ILE A 151 1.48 -2.66 -5.04
CA ILE A 151 0.71 -1.73 -5.87
C ILE A 151 0.36 -0.53 -4.98
N VAL A 152 0.85 0.66 -5.35
CA VAL A 152 0.52 1.91 -4.68
C VAL A 152 -0.42 2.70 -5.55
N VAL A 153 -1.56 3.10 -5.00
CA VAL A 153 -2.47 4.06 -5.64
C VAL A 153 -2.22 5.43 -5.01
N THR A 154 -1.88 6.39 -5.84
CA THR A 154 -1.60 7.76 -5.38
C THR A 154 -1.91 8.76 -6.50
N HIS A 155 -2.02 10.02 -6.13
CA HIS A 155 -2.11 11.14 -7.05
C HIS A 155 -0.80 11.95 -7.12
N ASP A 156 0.15 11.69 -6.23
CA ASP A 156 1.48 12.33 -6.23
C ASP A 156 2.48 11.44 -6.97
N ILE A 157 2.90 11.88 -8.16
CA ILE A 157 3.80 11.13 -9.03
C ILE A 157 5.24 11.65 -8.90
N GLY A 158 5.43 12.89 -8.50
CA GLY A 158 6.73 13.57 -8.55
C GLY A 158 7.80 12.92 -7.69
N PHE A 159 7.45 12.53 -6.47
CA PHE A 159 8.36 11.92 -5.51
C PHE A 159 8.54 10.41 -5.72
N ILE A 160 7.50 9.74 -6.22
CA ILE A 160 7.40 8.28 -6.23
C ILE A 160 8.21 7.64 -7.36
N SER A 161 8.54 8.38 -8.41
CA SER A 161 9.22 7.86 -9.60
C SER A 161 10.52 7.08 -9.31
N GLN A 162 11.22 7.41 -8.22
CA GLN A 162 12.44 6.72 -7.80
C GLN A 162 12.22 5.38 -7.07
N TYR A 163 10.96 5.08 -6.68
CA TYR A 163 10.61 3.88 -5.90
C TYR A 163 9.87 2.82 -6.69
N ILE A 164 9.37 3.16 -7.88
CA ILE A 164 8.48 2.30 -8.66
C ILE A 164 9.09 1.93 -10.01
N ASP A 165 8.84 0.69 -10.43
CA ASP A 165 9.33 0.16 -11.72
C ASP A 165 8.34 0.44 -12.86
N ARG A 166 7.04 0.52 -12.56
CA ARG A 166 5.96 0.67 -13.54
C ARG A 166 4.87 1.59 -13.03
N VAL A 167 4.31 2.38 -13.92
CA VAL A 167 3.16 3.26 -13.65
C VAL A 167 1.97 2.84 -14.50
N ALA A 168 0.83 2.71 -13.88
CA ALA A 168 -0.46 2.48 -14.53
C ALA A 168 -1.31 3.75 -14.42
N CYS A 169 -1.48 4.46 -15.52
CA CYS A 169 -2.27 5.68 -15.61
C CYS A 169 -3.72 5.34 -15.95
N ILE A 170 -4.66 5.82 -15.13
CA ILE A 170 -6.10 5.57 -15.32
C ILE A 170 -6.82 6.88 -15.59
N ASN A 171 -7.36 7.00 -16.79
CA ASN A 171 -8.30 8.04 -17.18
C ASN A 171 -9.30 7.47 -18.19
N ARG A 172 -10.35 6.77 -17.71
CA ARG A 172 -11.30 5.94 -18.48
C ARG A 172 -10.63 4.75 -19.19
N THR A 173 -9.39 4.88 -19.60
CA THR A 173 -8.53 3.83 -20.13
C THR A 173 -7.37 3.61 -19.18
N LEU A 174 -6.79 2.40 -19.20
CA LEU A 174 -5.60 2.04 -18.43
C LEU A 174 -4.42 1.94 -19.39
N ILE A 175 -3.37 2.71 -19.14
CA ILE A 175 -2.12 2.64 -19.90
C ILE A 175 -0.99 2.39 -18.92
N CYS A 176 -0.17 1.35 -19.17
CA CYS A 176 0.97 1.00 -18.33
C CYS A 176 2.27 1.34 -19.02
N HIS A 177 3.16 2.03 -18.32
CA HIS A 177 4.49 2.38 -18.79
C HIS A 177 5.55 1.92 -17.78
N PRO A 178 6.75 1.49 -18.23
CA PRO A 178 7.92 1.45 -17.37
C PRO A 178 8.24 2.86 -16.87
N THR A 179 8.73 2.99 -15.64
CA THR A 179 9.07 4.32 -15.07
C THR A 179 10.18 5.02 -15.87
N SER A 180 11.10 4.25 -16.49
CA SER A 180 12.16 4.78 -17.36
C SER A 180 11.66 5.51 -18.61
N GLU A 181 10.40 5.31 -19.00
CA GLU A 181 9.76 5.95 -20.17
C GLU A 181 8.90 7.16 -19.79
N LEU A 182 8.77 7.44 -18.49
CA LEU A 182 7.99 8.58 -18.00
C LEU A 182 8.79 9.87 -18.18
N THR A 183 8.49 10.61 -19.24
CA THR A 183 8.96 11.99 -19.42
C THR A 183 7.90 12.97 -18.89
N GLY A 184 8.32 14.20 -18.55
CA GLY A 184 7.38 15.25 -18.16
C GLY A 184 6.27 15.45 -19.20
N GLU A 185 6.60 15.34 -20.49
CA GLU A 185 5.65 15.42 -21.61
C GLU A 185 4.64 14.28 -21.62
N THR A 186 5.05 13.05 -21.26
CA THR A 186 4.15 11.89 -21.14
C THR A 186 3.14 12.10 -20.03
N ILE A 187 3.57 12.67 -18.90
CA ILE A 187 2.71 12.96 -17.75
C ILE A 187 1.74 14.10 -18.07
N GLU A 188 2.18 15.17 -18.74
CA GLU A 188 1.32 16.26 -19.19
C GLU A 188 0.23 15.79 -20.16
N ASN A 189 0.60 14.94 -21.12
CA ASN A 189 -0.36 14.39 -22.09
C ASN A 189 -1.41 13.48 -21.42
N LEU A 190 -1.05 12.78 -20.33
CA LEU A 190 -1.95 11.87 -19.64
C LEU A 190 -2.87 12.56 -18.63
N TYR A 191 -2.42 13.63 -17.99
CA TYR A 191 -3.14 14.29 -16.90
C TYR A 191 -3.58 15.74 -17.19
N GLY A 192 -3.09 16.34 -18.26
CA GLY A 192 -3.42 17.73 -18.64
C GLY A 192 -2.90 18.78 -17.64
N THR A 193 -1.94 18.44 -16.80
CA THR A 193 -1.32 19.32 -15.81
C THR A 193 0.18 19.36 -15.98
N HIS A 194 0.78 20.55 -15.92
CA HIS A 194 2.22 20.74 -15.94
C HIS A 194 2.83 20.14 -14.67
N VAL A 195 3.61 19.08 -14.81
CA VAL A 195 4.36 18.45 -13.71
C VAL A 195 5.84 18.75 -13.92
N HIS A 196 6.43 19.54 -13.02
CA HIS A 196 7.88 19.73 -13.00
C HIS A 196 8.56 18.51 -12.32
N MET A 197 9.25 17.70 -13.13
CA MET A 197 10.15 16.68 -12.60
C MET A 197 11.43 17.38 -12.12
N VAL A 198 11.70 17.32 -10.82
CA VAL A 198 12.96 17.77 -10.26
C VAL A 198 13.98 16.62 -10.36
N HIS A 199 14.85 16.66 -11.37
CA HIS A 199 15.99 15.77 -11.43
C HIS A 199 17.07 16.30 -10.48
N HIS A 200 17.30 15.61 -9.39
CA HIS A 200 18.49 15.81 -8.57
C HIS A 200 19.65 15.07 -9.23
N HIS A 201 20.47 15.80 -9.99
CA HIS A 201 21.80 15.33 -10.37
C HIS A 201 22.65 15.30 -9.09
N HIS A 202 23.05 14.10 -8.66
CA HIS A 202 24.22 13.96 -7.81
C HIS A 202 25.45 14.22 -8.68
N GLU A 203 25.93 15.45 -8.67
CA GLU A 203 27.29 15.74 -9.11
C GLU A 203 28.24 15.05 -8.11
N GLY A 204 28.97 14.04 -8.60
CA GLY A 204 30.06 13.44 -7.85
C GLY A 204 31.15 14.50 -7.67
N GLU A 205 31.42 14.85 -6.44
CA GLU A 205 32.64 15.60 -6.10
C GLU A 205 33.83 14.64 -6.23
N ASP A 206 34.46 14.67 -7.39
CA ASP A 206 35.85 14.23 -7.54
C ASP A 206 36.74 15.31 -6.91
N HIS A 207 37.28 15.07 -5.74
CA HIS A 207 38.38 15.79 -5.19
C HIS A 207 39.66 14.99 -5.33
N HIS A 208 40.60 15.61 -6.06
CA HIS A 208 42.01 15.27 -6.17
C HIS A 208 42.70 15.29 -4.80
#